data_1287e6f092f6045eb789e00545791781
#
_entry.id   1287e6f092f6045eb789e00545791781
#
_cell.length_a   1.000
_cell.length_b   1.000
_cell.length_c   1.000
_cell.angle_alpha   90.00
_cell.angle_beta   90.00
_cell.angle_gamma   90.00
#
_symmetry.space_group_name_H-M   'P 1'
#
loop_
_entity.id
_entity.type
_entity.pdbx_description
1 polymer ?
#
loop_
_entity_poly.entity_id
_entity_poly.type
_entity_poly.pdbx_seq_one_letter_code
_entity_poly.pdbx_strand_id
1 'polypeptide(L)'
;LHRFLQRHGISRLPDTEGDKPKHAKFKTYPIGYFHIDIAEVQAAEGKLRLFVAIDRTSKFAFVELHQQAGKMVAAGFLRRLIEAVPYKIHTVLTDNGIQFTNRACDIYAFHHIFGRVCDENGIEHRLTKVKHPWTNGQVERMNRTIKEATVKRSYYETHDQLRRHLSDFVAAYNFARRLKTLRGLTPYAFICQQGKKTITVQTKPAPPNPKTKQLGRGSCW
;
A
#
# COMPACT_ATOMS: atom_id res chain seq x y z
N LEU A 1 34.55 2.24 -18.44
CA LEU A 1 33.68 2.47 -19.58
C LEU A 1 33.01 3.85 -19.52
N HIS A 2 32.27 4.22 -18.47
CA HIS A 2 31.54 5.49 -18.38
C HIS A 2 32.41 6.75 -18.55
N ARG A 3 33.58 6.82 -17.86
CA ARG A 3 34.54 7.92 -18.00
C ARG A 3 35.14 8.02 -19.41
N PHE A 4 35.33 6.90 -20.09
CA PHE A 4 35.77 6.87 -21.46
C PHE A 4 34.75 7.47 -22.41
N LEU A 5 33.50 7.04 -22.29
CA LEU A 5 32.37 7.57 -23.08
C LEU A 5 32.15 9.09 -22.86
N GLN A 6 32.38 9.58 -21.63
CA GLN A 6 32.32 11.02 -21.32
C GLN A 6 33.42 11.80 -22.03
N ARG A 7 34.66 11.29 -22.06
CA ARG A 7 35.79 11.94 -22.74
C ARG A 7 35.58 12.09 -24.25
N HIS A 8 34.82 11.15 -24.84
CA HIS A 8 34.55 11.16 -26.29
C HIS A 8 33.20 11.80 -26.63
N GLY A 9 32.50 12.40 -25.68
CA GLY A 9 31.23 13.07 -25.91
C GLY A 9 30.03 12.16 -26.26
N ILE A 10 30.22 10.83 -26.17
CA ILE A 10 29.23 9.81 -26.55
C ILE A 10 28.53 9.18 -25.34
N SER A 11 28.63 9.82 -24.18
CA SER A 11 27.98 9.35 -22.94
C SER A 11 26.46 9.59 -22.88
N ARG A 12 25.95 10.42 -23.79
CA ARG A 12 24.52 10.70 -23.95
C ARG A 12 24.13 10.40 -25.39
N LEU A 13 22.99 9.75 -25.56
CA LEU A 13 22.36 9.65 -26.87
C LEU A 13 22.03 11.08 -27.36
N PRO A 14 22.22 11.37 -28.67
CA PRO A 14 21.81 12.64 -29.24
C PRO A 14 20.32 12.86 -28.95
N ASP A 15 19.98 14.10 -28.56
CA ASP A 15 18.58 14.48 -28.40
C ASP A 15 17.92 14.38 -29.78
N THR A 16 17.10 13.38 -29.99
CA THR A 16 16.22 13.30 -31.15
C THR A 16 15.19 14.42 -30.99
N GLU A 17 15.12 15.33 -31.94
CA GLU A 17 14.06 16.34 -32.05
C GLU A 17 12.73 15.65 -32.32
N GLY A 18 12.16 15.09 -31.28
CA GLY A 18 10.85 14.48 -31.26
C GLY A 18 10.23 14.76 -29.90
N ASP A 19 8.93 15.05 -29.87
CA ASP A 19 8.17 15.24 -28.63
C ASP A 19 8.51 14.16 -27.61
N LYS A 20 9.29 14.53 -26.58
CA LYS A 20 9.57 13.61 -25.46
C LYS A 20 8.23 13.18 -24.90
N PRO A 21 7.92 11.88 -24.84
CA PRO A 21 6.64 11.41 -24.36
C PRO A 21 6.41 12.01 -22.98
N LYS A 22 5.36 12.82 -22.82
CA LYS A 22 5.00 13.46 -21.54
C LYS A 22 4.88 12.35 -20.51
N HIS A 23 5.78 12.35 -19.51
CA HIS A 23 5.70 11.38 -18.42
C HIS A 23 4.32 11.44 -17.79
N ALA A 24 3.54 10.39 -17.96
CA ALA A 24 2.22 10.28 -17.36
C ALA A 24 2.36 10.43 -15.84
N LYS A 25 1.72 11.44 -15.27
CA LYS A 25 1.71 11.62 -13.81
C LYS A 25 1.03 10.42 -13.18
N PHE A 26 1.70 9.79 -12.22
CA PHE A 26 1.09 8.70 -11.45
C PHE A 26 -0.18 9.20 -10.75
N LYS A 27 -1.26 8.40 -10.85
CA LYS A 27 -2.50 8.69 -10.13
C LYS A 27 -2.22 8.78 -8.63
N THR A 28 -2.71 9.84 -8.00
CA THR A 28 -2.73 9.96 -6.54
C THR A 28 -3.93 9.19 -6.00
N TYR A 29 -3.71 8.45 -4.92
CA TYR A 29 -4.75 7.67 -4.24
C TYR A 29 -4.93 8.21 -2.82
N PRO A 30 -6.14 8.17 -2.26
CA PRO A 30 -6.32 8.46 -0.84
C PRO A 30 -5.63 7.40 0.03
N ILE A 31 -5.46 7.69 1.32
CA ILE A 31 -5.02 6.70 2.32
C ILE A 31 -6.09 5.58 2.39
N GLY A 32 -5.64 4.33 2.56
CA GLY A 32 -6.53 3.17 2.61
C GLY A 32 -6.52 2.33 1.32
N TYR A 33 -5.56 2.56 0.42
CA TYR A 33 -5.29 1.70 -0.72
C TYR A 33 -4.11 0.79 -0.40
N PHE A 34 -4.38 -0.47 -0.07
CA PHE A 34 -3.36 -1.44 0.30
C PHE A 34 -2.97 -2.36 -0.86
N HIS A 35 -1.69 -2.63 -0.95
CA HIS A 35 -1.14 -3.75 -1.72
C HIS A 35 -0.79 -4.86 -0.76
N ILE A 36 -1.24 -6.08 -1.03
CA ILE A 36 -0.92 -7.27 -0.24
C ILE A 36 -0.18 -8.27 -1.11
N ASP A 37 0.87 -8.86 -0.55
CA ASP A 37 1.69 -9.88 -1.20
C ASP A 37 2.18 -10.90 -0.18
N ILE A 38 2.53 -12.09 -0.66
CA ILE A 38 3.05 -13.19 0.15
C ILE A 38 4.42 -13.58 -0.38
N ALA A 39 5.42 -13.50 0.48
CA ALA A 39 6.78 -13.91 0.16
C ALA A 39 7.22 -15.10 1.03
N GLU A 40 8.20 -15.85 0.59
CA GLU A 40 8.83 -16.90 1.39
C GLU A 40 10.07 -16.36 2.09
N VAL A 41 10.24 -16.72 3.35
CA VAL A 41 11.44 -16.47 4.17
C VAL A 41 11.90 -17.77 4.83
N GLN A 42 13.20 -17.90 5.07
CA GLN A 42 13.82 -19.09 5.61
C GLN A 42 14.48 -18.79 6.96
N ALA A 43 14.21 -19.63 7.96
CA ALA A 43 14.97 -19.73 9.21
C ALA A 43 15.56 -21.14 9.33
N ALA A 44 16.38 -21.41 10.35
CA ALA A 44 16.93 -22.77 10.57
C ALA A 44 15.84 -23.81 10.82
N GLU A 45 14.79 -23.45 11.58
CA GLU A 45 13.62 -24.31 11.82
C GLU A 45 12.78 -24.61 10.57
N GLY A 46 12.97 -23.87 9.47
CA GLY A 46 12.24 -24.09 8.23
C GLY A 46 11.72 -22.82 7.57
N LYS A 47 10.83 -23.03 6.59
CA LYS A 47 10.24 -21.98 5.78
C LYS A 47 9.01 -21.36 6.45
N LEU A 48 8.90 -20.05 6.35
CA LEU A 48 7.72 -19.28 6.74
C LEU A 48 7.18 -18.47 5.55
N ARG A 49 5.90 -18.18 5.60
CA ARG A 49 5.21 -17.29 4.67
C ARG A 49 5.08 -15.91 5.27
N LEU A 50 5.72 -14.95 4.64
CA LEU A 50 5.71 -13.54 4.99
C LEU A 50 4.55 -12.86 4.26
N PHE A 51 3.51 -12.51 4.99
CA PHE A 51 2.40 -11.70 4.49
C PHE A 51 2.74 -10.23 4.71
N VAL A 52 2.68 -9.43 3.67
CA VAL A 52 2.99 -8.01 3.71
C VAL A 52 1.85 -7.21 3.10
N ALA A 53 1.33 -6.26 3.85
CA ALA A 53 0.42 -5.23 3.37
C ALA A 53 1.11 -3.87 3.46
N ILE A 54 1.03 -3.06 2.41
CA ILE A 54 1.55 -1.70 2.41
C ILE A 54 0.52 -0.73 1.83
N ASP A 55 0.20 0.32 2.56
CA ASP A 55 -0.61 1.42 2.03
C ASP A 55 0.16 2.19 0.96
N ARG A 56 -0.46 2.35 -0.18
CA ARG A 56 0.15 3.00 -1.35
C ARG A 56 0.53 4.45 -1.09
N THR A 57 -0.21 5.15 -0.27
CA THR A 57 -0.07 6.59 -0.01
C THR A 57 0.73 6.87 1.25
N SER A 58 0.30 6.36 2.40
CA SER A 58 0.98 6.59 3.68
C SER A 58 2.26 5.76 3.84
N LYS A 59 2.46 4.72 3.02
CA LYS A 59 3.55 3.74 3.18
C LYS A 59 3.50 2.95 4.48
N PHE A 60 2.40 3.02 5.22
CA PHE A 60 2.21 2.22 6.42
C PHE A 60 2.25 0.73 6.06
N ALA A 61 3.05 -0.03 6.78
CA ALA A 61 3.25 -1.45 6.55
C ALA A 61 2.67 -2.27 7.69
N PHE A 62 1.96 -3.34 7.35
CA PHE A 62 1.49 -4.38 8.28
C PHE A 62 2.01 -5.72 7.79
N VAL A 63 2.58 -6.52 8.70
CA VAL A 63 3.34 -7.71 8.32
C VAL A 63 3.10 -8.83 9.33
N GLU A 64 2.94 -10.05 8.83
CA GLU A 64 2.81 -11.25 9.65
C GLU A 64 3.60 -12.43 9.07
N LEU A 65 4.02 -13.34 9.95
CA LEU A 65 4.67 -14.60 9.58
C LEU A 65 3.77 -15.79 9.91
N HIS A 66 3.52 -16.62 8.92
CA HIS A 66 2.72 -17.84 9.03
C HIS A 66 3.49 -19.05 8.51
N GLN A 67 3.18 -20.23 9.03
CA GLN A 67 3.76 -21.48 8.53
C GLN A 67 3.22 -21.84 7.14
N GLN A 68 1.96 -21.50 6.88
CA GLN A 68 1.27 -21.82 5.62
C GLN A 68 0.60 -20.58 5.02
N ALA A 69 0.43 -20.60 3.70
CA ALA A 69 -0.32 -19.59 2.97
C ALA A 69 -1.61 -20.20 2.40
N GLY A 70 -2.65 -20.25 3.22
CA GLY A 70 -3.97 -20.75 2.82
C GLY A 70 -5.00 -19.63 2.70
N LYS A 71 -6.16 -19.95 2.10
CA LYS A 71 -7.30 -19.03 1.95
C LYS A 71 -7.77 -18.45 3.29
N MET A 72 -7.86 -19.30 4.33
CA MET A 72 -8.28 -18.90 5.68
C MET A 72 -7.25 -17.99 6.35
N VAL A 73 -5.95 -18.29 6.16
CA VAL A 73 -4.85 -17.46 6.70
C VAL A 73 -4.87 -16.07 6.08
N ALA A 74 -5.04 -15.99 4.75
CA ALA A 74 -5.13 -14.72 4.05
C ALA A 74 -6.34 -13.87 4.49
N ALA A 75 -7.51 -14.51 4.67
CA ALA A 75 -8.71 -13.84 5.19
C ALA A 75 -8.53 -13.37 6.64
N GLY A 76 -7.89 -14.18 7.50
CA GLY A 76 -7.53 -13.81 8.87
C GLY A 76 -6.54 -12.64 8.92
N PHE A 77 -5.52 -12.65 8.05
CA PHE A 77 -4.57 -11.56 7.89
C PHE A 77 -5.28 -10.24 7.54
N LEU A 78 -6.23 -10.28 6.59
CA LEU A 78 -7.00 -9.08 6.21
C LEU A 78 -7.83 -8.54 7.39
N ARG A 79 -8.48 -9.40 8.19
CA ARG A 79 -9.23 -8.97 9.38
C ARG A 79 -8.33 -8.25 10.39
N ARG A 80 -7.17 -8.82 10.70
CA ARG A 80 -6.19 -8.18 11.61
C ARG A 80 -5.59 -6.90 11.03
N LEU A 81 -5.39 -6.84 9.71
CA LEU A 81 -5.01 -5.59 9.05
C LEU A 81 -6.05 -4.49 9.26
N ILE A 82 -7.35 -4.83 9.08
CA ILE A 82 -8.46 -3.87 9.27
C ILE A 82 -8.50 -3.36 10.71
N GLU A 83 -8.29 -4.23 11.69
CA GLU A 83 -8.24 -3.86 13.11
C GLU A 83 -7.02 -3.00 13.47
N ALA A 84 -5.85 -3.29 12.87
CA ALA A 84 -4.60 -2.60 13.17
C ALA A 84 -4.50 -1.19 12.57
N VAL A 85 -5.23 -0.91 11.51
CA VAL A 85 -5.12 0.36 10.77
C VAL A 85 -6.11 1.39 11.32
N PRO A 86 -5.69 2.62 11.72
CA PRO A 86 -6.55 3.62 12.36
C PRO A 86 -7.41 4.42 11.36
N TYR A 87 -7.65 3.91 10.17
CA TYR A 87 -8.45 4.54 9.12
C TYR A 87 -9.12 3.49 8.24
N LYS A 88 -10.17 3.89 7.52
CA LYS A 88 -10.91 2.98 6.65
C LYS A 88 -10.05 2.52 5.46
N ILE A 89 -9.96 1.22 5.26
CA ILE A 89 -9.43 0.61 4.04
C ILE A 89 -10.55 0.62 3.00
N HIS A 90 -10.29 1.15 1.82
CA HIS A 90 -11.28 1.21 0.73
C HIS A 90 -10.94 0.30 -0.45
N THR A 91 -9.66 -0.01 -0.66
CA THR A 91 -9.25 -0.87 -1.77
C THR A 91 -8.07 -1.74 -1.33
N VAL A 92 -8.12 -3.01 -1.69
CA VAL A 92 -7.01 -3.95 -1.52
C VAL A 92 -6.65 -4.52 -2.89
N LEU A 93 -5.37 -4.43 -3.26
CA LEU A 93 -4.81 -5.02 -4.46
C LEU A 93 -3.96 -6.24 -4.09
N THR A 94 -4.26 -7.40 -4.68
CA THR A 94 -3.50 -8.64 -4.50
C THR A 94 -3.06 -9.20 -5.86
N ASP A 95 -2.19 -10.18 -5.85
CA ASP A 95 -1.95 -11.02 -7.01
C ASP A 95 -3.14 -12.00 -7.26
N ASN A 96 -3.01 -12.81 -8.31
CA ASN A 96 -4.02 -13.82 -8.67
C ASN A 96 -3.79 -15.17 -7.96
N GLY A 97 -3.09 -15.18 -6.81
CA GLY A 97 -2.82 -16.37 -6.03
C GLY A 97 -4.11 -17.00 -5.48
N ILE A 98 -4.11 -18.32 -5.36
CA ILE A 98 -5.25 -19.09 -4.81
C ILE A 98 -5.59 -18.74 -3.36
N GLN A 99 -4.71 -18.02 -2.68
CA GLN A 99 -4.93 -17.47 -1.33
C GLN A 99 -5.92 -16.31 -1.33
N PHE A 100 -6.02 -15.59 -2.46
CA PHE A 100 -6.82 -14.37 -2.59
C PHE A 100 -8.02 -14.53 -3.51
N THR A 101 -7.97 -15.46 -4.48
CA THR A 101 -9.03 -15.65 -5.47
C THR A 101 -9.18 -17.12 -5.85
N ASN A 102 -10.32 -17.49 -6.42
CA ASN A 102 -10.53 -18.79 -7.03
C ASN A 102 -9.77 -18.88 -8.36
N ARG A 103 -9.46 -20.10 -8.80
CA ARG A 103 -8.90 -20.33 -10.12
C ARG A 103 -9.93 -19.97 -11.19
N ALA A 104 -9.49 -19.45 -12.30
CA ALA A 104 -10.39 -19.08 -13.42
C ALA A 104 -11.19 -20.27 -13.99
N CYS A 105 -10.69 -21.50 -13.80
CA CYS A 105 -11.38 -22.73 -14.22
C CYS A 105 -12.45 -23.21 -13.22
N ASP A 106 -12.48 -22.69 -11.99
CA ASP A 106 -13.43 -23.09 -10.96
C ASP A 106 -14.75 -22.31 -11.08
N ILE A 107 -15.49 -22.52 -12.19
CA ILE A 107 -16.74 -21.81 -12.48
C ILE A 107 -17.87 -22.07 -11.48
N TYR A 108 -17.82 -23.19 -10.73
CA TYR A 108 -18.78 -23.55 -9.67
C TYR A 108 -18.27 -23.21 -8.26
N ALA A 109 -17.11 -22.53 -8.13
CA ALA A 109 -16.58 -22.20 -6.83
C ALA A 109 -17.46 -21.16 -6.12
N PHE A 110 -17.74 -21.41 -4.83
CA PHE A 110 -18.35 -20.38 -3.97
C PHE A 110 -17.48 -19.13 -3.94
N HIS A 111 -18.10 -17.99 -3.62
CA HIS A 111 -17.40 -16.73 -3.44
C HIS A 111 -16.19 -16.89 -2.50
N HIS A 112 -15.01 -16.46 -2.95
CA HIS A 112 -13.77 -16.70 -2.21
C HIS A 112 -13.80 -16.01 -0.85
N ILE A 113 -13.35 -16.71 0.21
CA ILE A 113 -13.43 -16.20 1.59
C ILE A 113 -12.74 -14.83 1.77
N PHE A 114 -11.62 -14.58 1.07
CA PHE A 114 -10.94 -13.29 1.10
C PHE A 114 -11.83 -12.18 0.51
N GLY A 115 -12.49 -12.43 -0.61
CA GLY A 115 -13.44 -11.51 -1.22
C GLY A 115 -14.64 -11.24 -0.31
N ARG A 116 -15.19 -12.28 0.35
CA ARG A 116 -16.27 -12.10 1.35
C ARG A 116 -15.87 -11.16 2.48
N VAL A 117 -14.66 -11.30 3.03
CA VAL A 117 -14.15 -10.36 4.05
C VAL A 117 -14.03 -8.95 3.51
N CYS A 118 -13.64 -8.78 2.26
CA CYS A 118 -13.63 -7.47 1.61
C CYS A 118 -15.03 -6.87 1.52
N ASP A 119 -16.03 -7.64 1.06
CA ASP A 119 -17.41 -7.20 0.90
C ASP A 119 -18.07 -6.85 2.25
N GLU A 120 -17.87 -7.70 3.28
CA GLU A 120 -18.36 -7.48 4.65
C GLU A 120 -17.85 -6.14 5.22
N ASN A 121 -16.68 -5.66 4.80
CA ASN A 121 -16.07 -4.41 5.27
C ASN A 121 -16.16 -3.25 4.27
N GLY A 122 -16.86 -3.44 3.14
CA GLY A 122 -17.01 -2.43 2.09
C GLY A 122 -15.68 -2.07 1.44
N ILE A 123 -14.80 -3.07 1.25
CA ILE A 123 -13.47 -2.94 0.65
C ILE A 123 -13.53 -3.45 -0.79
N GLU A 124 -13.08 -2.66 -1.75
CA GLU A 124 -12.94 -3.10 -3.13
C GLU A 124 -11.72 -4.01 -3.27
N HIS A 125 -11.93 -5.28 -3.62
CA HIS A 125 -10.85 -6.20 -3.93
C HIS A 125 -10.49 -6.13 -5.40
N ARG A 126 -9.24 -5.78 -5.70
CA ARG A 126 -8.67 -5.73 -7.05
C ARG A 126 -7.57 -6.76 -7.20
N LEU A 127 -7.52 -7.38 -8.36
CA LEU A 127 -6.44 -8.29 -8.76
C LEU A 127 -5.46 -7.56 -9.68
N THR A 128 -4.18 -7.91 -9.59
CA THR A 128 -3.17 -7.41 -10.53
C THR A 128 -3.43 -7.95 -11.92
N LYS A 129 -3.30 -7.08 -12.92
CA LYS A 129 -3.43 -7.50 -14.32
C LYS A 129 -2.28 -8.43 -14.69
N VAL A 130 -2.62 -9.54 -15.37
CA VAL A 130 -1.61 -10.46 -15.91
C VAL A 130 -0.69 -9.68 -16.86
N LYS A 131 0.64 -9.92 -16.77
CA LYS A 131 1.69 -9.24 -17.54
C LYS A 131 1.89 -7.73 -17.26
N HIS A 132 1.42 -7.22 -16.10
CA HIS A 132 1.66 -5.85 -15.66
C HIS A 132 2.40 -5.78 -14.31
N PRO A 133 3.69 -6.20 -14.24
CA PRO A 133 4.43 -6.33 -12.97
C PRO A 133 4.59 -5.01 -12.22
N TRP A 134 4.60 -3.85 -12.91
CA TRP A 134 4.75 -2.54 -12.27
C TRP A 134 3.61 -2.16 -11.31
N THR A 135 2.46 -2.84 -11.37
CA THR A 135 1.34 -2.57 -10.45
C THR A 135 1.65 -3.00 -9.02
N ASN A 136 2.54 -3.98 -8.82
CA ASN A 136 2.89 -4.55 -7.51
C ASN A 136 4.24 -4.04 -6.95
N GLY A 137 4.94 -3.18 -7.67
CA GLY A 137 6.31 -2.75 -7.36
C GLY A 137 6.50 -2.11 -5.97
N GLN A 138 5.45 -1.63 -5.31
CA GLN A 138 5.57 -1.07 -3.95
C GLN A 138 5.67 -2.16 -2.88
N VAL A 139 4.82 -3.19 -2.96
CA VAL A 139 4.86 -4.30 -2.01
C VAL A 139 6.11 -5.17 -2.25
N GLU A 140 6.51 -5.38 -3.51
CA GLU A 140 7.75 -6.06 -3.85
C GLU A 140 8.98 -5.34 -3.25
N ARG A 141 9.01 -4.00 -3.33
CA ARG A 141 10.05 -3.19 -2.69
C ARG A 141 10.03 -3.34 -1.17
N MET A 142 8.85 -3.38 -0.56
CA MET A 142 8.71 -3.60 0.87
C MET A 142 9.19 -5.00 1.27
N ASN A 143 8.79 -6.04 0.52
CA ASN A 143 9.29 -7.41 0.70
C ASN A 143 10.82 -7.47 0.63
N ARG A 144 11.42 -6.79 -0.36
CA ARG A 144 12.88 -6.69 -0.47
C ARG A 144 13.48 -5.99 0.75
N THR A 145 12.94 -4.85 1.15
CA THR A 145 13.42 -4.06 2.30
C THR A 145 13.37 -4.89 3.59
N ILE A 146 12.29 -5.64 3.81
CA ILE A 146 12.15 -6.54 4.96
C ILE A 146 13.22 -7.65 4.89
N LYS A 147 13.33 -8.34 3.76
CA LYS A 147 14.31 -9.42 3.60
C LYS A 147 15.76 -8.94 3.77
N GLU A 148 16.09 -7.76 3.28
CA GLU A 148 17.42 -7.14 3.45
C GLU A 148 17.70 -6.75 4.90
N ALA A 149 16.69 -6.31 5.63
CA ALA A 149 16.82 -5.95 7.04
C ALA A 149 16.83 -7.17 7.99
N THR A 150 16.26 -8.29 7.56
CA THR A 150 16.10 -9.50 8.39
C THR A 150 16.93 -10.68 7.85
N VAL A 151 16.31 -11.58 7.10
CA VAL A 151 16.86 -12.89 6.70
C VAL A 151 18.11 -12.85 5.81
N LYS A 152 18.38 -11.72 5.15
CA LYS A 152 19.63 -11.54 4.40
C LYS A 152 20.79 -11.00 5.24
N ARG A 153 20.48 -10.40 6.39
CA ARG A 153 21.46 -9.77 7.26
C ARG A 153 21.78 -10.59 8.49
N SER A 154 20.79 -11.30 9.00
CA SER A 154 20.86 -12.04 10.27
C SER A 154 20.46 -13.49 10.06
N TYR A 155 21.13 -14.38 10.76
CA TYR A 155 20.76 -15.78 10.88
C TYR A 155 19.80 -15.97 12.06
N TYR A 156 18.75 -16.77 11.88
CA TYR A 156 17.75 -17.05 12.92
C TYR A 156 17.68 -18.55 13.15
N GLU A 157 17.92 -18.97 14.38
CA GLU A 157 17.79 -20.35 14.80
C GLU A 157 16.33 -20.73 14.90
N THR A 158 15.49 -19.85 15.47
CA THR A 158 14.07 -20.10 15.72
C THR A 158 13.16 -19.14 14.98
N HIS A 159 11.95 -19.58 14.70
CA HIS A 159 10.90 -18.75 14.12
C HIS A 159 10.54 -17.55 15.01
N ASP A 160 10.64 -17.72 16.34
CA ASP A 160 10.29 -16.65 17.29
C ASP A 160 11.34 -15.53 17.33
N GLN A 161 12.62 -15.86 17.12
CA GLN A 161 13.65 -14.83 16.93
C GLN A 161 13.34 -13.98 15.69
N LEU A 162 13.01 -14.62 14.58
CA LEU A 162 12.63 -13.91 13.34
C LEU A 162 11.36 -13.07 13.54
N ARG A 163 10.34 -13.59 14.23
CA ARG A 163 9.10 -12.84 14.51
C ARG A 163 9.35 -11.59 15.33
N ARG A 164 10.14 -11.69 16.41
CA ARG A 164 10.50 -10.54 17.25
C ARG A 164 11.24 -9.48 16.46
N HIS A 165 12.32 -9.86 15.76
CA HIS A 165 13.08 -8.91 14.97
C HIS A 165 12.24 -8.26 13.85
N LEU A 166 11.36 -9.02 13.19
CA LEU A 166 10.44 -8.49 12.19
C LEU A 166 9.46 -7.47 12.80
N SER A 167 8.90 -7.77 13.97
CA SER A 167 8.01 -6.86 14.70
C SER A 167 8.71 -5.54 15.02
N ASP A 168 9.93 -5.60 15.58
CA ASP A 168 10.74 -4.43 15.91
C ASP A 168 11.09 -3.61 14.65
N PHE A 169 11.47 -4.30 13.58
CA PHE A 169 11.76 -3.65 12.30
C PHE A 169 10.53 -2.91 11.74
N VAL A 170 9.35 -3.54 11.73
CA VAL A 170 8.11 -2.93 11.22
C VAL A 170 7.66 -1.77 12.11
N ALA A 171 7.79 -1.90 13.41
CA ALA A 171 7.54 -0.80 14.35
C ALA A 171 8.48 0.39 14.07
N ALA A 172 9.78 0.14 13.97
CA ALA A 172 10.74 1.17 13.61
C ALA A 172 10.47 1.80 12.24
N TYR A 173 10.06 0.99 11.24
CA TYR A 173 9.70 1.48 9.92
C TYR A 173 8.49 2.42 9.96
N ASN A 174 7.44 2.05 10.67
CA ASN A 174 6.20 2.82 10.73
C ASN A 174 6.31 4.09 11.60
N PHE A 175 7.03 4.03 12.71
CA PHE A 175 7.01 5.09 13.73
C PHE A 175 8.29 5.92 13.79
N ALA A 176 9.44 5.38 13.38
CA ALA A 176 10.73 6.07 13.49
C ALA A 176 11.37 6.43 12.15
N ARG A 177 11.22 5.58 11.12
CA ARG A 177 11.89 5.79 9.83
C ARG A 177 11.25 6.91 9.02
N ARG A 178 12.01 7.98 8.77
CA ARG A 178 11.60 9.09 7.91
C ARG A 178 11.77 8.74 6.42
N LEU A 179 10.73 8.95 5.61
CA LEU A 179 10.71 8.61 4.21
C LEU A 179 10.77 9.88 3.33
N LYS A 180 11.69 9.91 2.35
CA LYS A 180 11.78 11.00 1.37
C LYS A 180 10.47 11.18 0.59
N THR A 181 9.79 10.07 0.27
CA THR A 181 8.49 10.06 -0.44
C THR A 181 7.36 10.71 0.38
N LEU A 182 7.50 10.79 1.69
CA LEU A 182 6.57 11.42 2.62
C LEU A 182 7.11 12.79 3.13
N ARG A 183 8.02 13.42 2.38
CA ARG A 183 8.64 14.70 2.74
C ARG A 183 9.34 14.69 4.11
N GLY A 184 9.97 13.57 4.45
CA GLY A 184 10.68 13.41 5.71
C GLY A 184 9.81 13.02 6.90
N LEU A 185 8.52 12.72 6.69
CA LEU A 185 7.65 12.19 7.73
C LEU A 185 7.80 10.66 7.83
N THR A 186 7.47 10.12 9.00
CA THR A 186 7.26 8.69 9.13
C THR A 186 5.88 8.30 8.57
N PRO A 187 5.63 7.03 8.20
CA PRO A 187 4.32 6.58 7.77
C PRO A 187 3.20 6.97 8.75
N TYR A 188 3.39 6.78 10.04
CA TYR A 188 2.40 7.11 11.05
C TYR A 188 2.20 8.63 11.21
N ALA A 189 3.28 9.42 11.23
CA ALA A 189 3.18 10.88 11.29
C ALA A 189 2.43 11.46 10.08
N PHE A 190 2.61 10.86 8.90
CA PHE A 190 1.87 11.23 7.70
C PHE A 190 0.37 10.96 7.85
N ILE A 191 -0.02 9.80 8.41
CA ILE A 191 -1.42 9.46 8.67
C ILE A 191 -2.05 10.50 9.62
N CYS A 192 -1.39 10.81 10.74
CA CYS A 192 -1.86 11.81 11.70
C CYS A 192 -2.04 13.19 11.06
N GLN A 193 -1.13 13.60 10.18
CA GLN A 193 -1.21 14.89 9.48
C GLN A 193 -2.42 14.94 8.53
N GLN A 194 -2.73 13.85 7.85
CA GLN A 194 -3.88 13.77 6.94
C GLN A 194 -5.21 13.77 7.74
N GLY A 195 -5.28 13.05 8.85
CA GLY A 195 -6.44 13.07 9.74
C GLY A 195 -6.77 14.47 10.24
N LYS A 196 -5.78 15.26 10.65
CA LYS A 196 -5.97 16.66 11.04
C LYS A 196 -6.52 17.53 9.90
N LYS A 197 -6.05 17.34 8.66
CA LYS A 197 -6.57 18.07 7.49
C LYS A 197 -8.03 17.76 7.21
N THR A 198 -8.44 16.52 7.34
CA THR A 198 -9.82 16.10 7.13
C THR A 198 -10.76 16.72 8.16
N ILE A 199 -10.36 16.77 9.43
CA ILE A 199 -11.13 17.42 10.51
C ILE A 199 -11.25 18.92 10.25
N THR A 200 -10.15 19.60 9.85
CA THR A 200 -10.14 21.05 9.56
C THR A 200 -11.03 21.41 8.38
N VAL A 201 -11.17 20.55 7.38
CA VAL A 201 -12.07 20.76 6.23
C VAL A 201 -13.54 20.64 6.64
N GLN A 202 -13.88 19.75 7.57
CA GLN A 202 -15.25 19.59 8.08
C GLN A 202 -15.69 20.73 9.01
N THR A 203 -14.76 21.46 9.60
CA THR A 203 -15.05 22.59 10.52
C THR A 203 -15.09 23.94 9.82
N LYS A 204 -14.81 24.06 8.52
CA LYS A 204 -15.05 25.31 7.78
C LYS A 204 -16.53 25.50 7.56
N PRO A 205 -17.14 26.58 8.09
CA PRO A 205 -18.55 26.90 7.81
C PRO A 205 -18.71 27.10 6.29
N ALA A 206 -19.82 26.57 5.76
CA ALA A 206 -20.20 26.78 4.37
C ALA A 206 -20.26 28.27 4.06
N PRO A 207 -19.77 28.75 2.90
CA PRO A 207 -19.91 30.15 2.52
C PRO A 207 -21.40 30.52 2.50
N PRO A 208 -21.78 31.73 2.95
CA PRO A 208 -23.18 32.15 2.98
C PRO A 208 -23.77 32.13 1.57
N ASN A 209 -24.95 31.53 1.46
CA ASN A 209 -25.68 31.36 0.20
C ASN A 209 -26.03 32.74 -0.39
N PRO A 210 -25.61 33.12 -1.61
CA PRO A 210 -25.81 34.45 -2.17
C PRO A 210 -27.23 34.73 -2.68
N LYS A 211 -28.24 33.96 -2.27
CA LYS A 211 -29.65 34.14 -2.71
C LYS A 211 -30.60 34.40 -1.56
N THR A 212 -30.45 35.54 -0.88
CA THR A 212 -31.58 36.17 -0.19
C THR A 212 -31.57 37.62 -0.65
N LYS A 213 -32.00 37.85 -1.90
CA LYS A 213 -32.47 39.19 -2.30
C LYS A 213 -33.77 39.47 -1.57
N GLN A 214 -33.73 40.45 -0.70
CA GLN A 214 -34.87 41.11 -0.07
C GLN A 214 -35.95 41.39 -1.11
N LEU A 215 -37.11 40.80 -0.95
CA LEU A 215 -38.35 41.29 -1.53
C LEU A 215 -38.72 42.56 -0.78
N GLY A 216 -38.55 43.68 -1.47
CA GLY A 216 -38.94 45.02 -0.98
C GLY A 216 -40.44 45.04 -0.68
N ARG A 217 -40.77 45.57 0.50
CA ARG A 217 -42.14 46.00 0.86
C ARG A 217 -42.51 47.12 -0.08
N GLY A 218 -43.37 46.87 -1.03
CA GLY A 218 -44.14 47.85 -1.74
C GLY A 218 -45.34 48.23 -0.86
N SER A 219 -45.30 49.42 -0.33
CA SER A 219 -46.50 50.11 0.20
C SER A 219 -47.35 50.49 -0.98
N CYS A 220 -48.62 50.05 -0.99
CA CYS A 220 -49.67 50.64 -1.80
C CYS A 220 -50.76 51.15 -0.88
N TRP A 221 -51.13 52.32 -1.20
CA TRP A 221 -52.32 53.07 -0.85
C TRP A 221 -53.62 52.31 -1.19
#